data_b2a050414837c1e691f609a8c095075a
#
_entry.id   b2a050414837c1e691f609a8c095075a
#
_cell.length_a   1.000
_cell.length_b   1.000
_cell.length_c   1.000
_cell.angle_alpha   90.00
_cell.angle_beta   90.00
_cell.angle_gamma   90.00
#
_symmetry.space_group_name_H-M   'P 1'
#
loop_
_entity.id
_entity.type
_entity.pdbx_description
1 polymer ?
#
loop_
_entity_poly.entity_id
_entity_poly.type
_entity_poly.pdbx_seq_one_letter_code
_entity_poly.pdbx_strand_id
1 'polypeptide(L)'
;QFACFMIFWLLHVAIVVTGINSIKRLEFWAAPFLIAAGIALFVWAMIRASEADGGIAVLFSSETNYPDGSGFWTVFFPLLTAMVGFWATLSLNIPDFTRYCRSQRDQIEGQLIGLPPTMTLFCFIGVMVTAATIVVFGEAIWNPVELVGKLGSKPVVVISMLALLLATLS
;
A
#
# COMPACT_ATOMS: atom_id res chain seq x y z
N GLN A 1 -18.03 0.02 -16.89
CA GLN A 1 -17.16 -0.89 -16.14
C GLN A 1 -16.39 -1.81 -17.07
N PHE A 2 -17.03 -2.56 -17.98
CA PHE A 2 -16.35 -3.49 -18.90
C PHE A 2 -15.30 -2.80 -19.78
N ALA A 3 -15.62 -1.64 -20.38
CA ALA A 3 -14.68 -0.88 -21.21
C ALA A 3 -13.43 -0.43 -20.43
N CYS A 4 -13.61 0.06 -19.19
CA CYS A 4 -12.48 0.45 -18.33
C CYS A 4 -11.59 -0.76 -17.99
N PHE A 5 -12.21 -1.91 -17.69
CA PHE A 5 -11.49 -3.17 -17.48
C PHE A 5 -10.68 -3.57 -18.71
N MET A 6 -11.26 -3.51 -19.89
CA MET A 6 -10.57 -3.87 -21.15
C MET A 6 -9.41 -2.94 -21.45
N ILE A 7 -9.55 -1.62 -21.21
CA ILE A 7 -8.47 -0.65 -21.38
C ILE A 7 -7.33 -0.98 -20.41
N PHE A 8 -7.64 -1.22 -19.14
CA PHE A 8 -6.67 -1.57 -18.13
C PHE A 8 -5.94 -2.88 -18.46
N TRP A 9 -6.68 -3.91 -18.89
CA TRP A 9 -6.12 -5.19 -19.32
C TRP A 9 -5.18 -5.02 -20.53
N LEU A 10 -5.58 -4.24 -21.55
CA LEU A 10 -4.75 -3.95 -22.71
C LEU A 10 -3.46 -3.22 -22.34
N LEU A 11 -3.50 -2.30 -21.36
CA LEU A 11 -2.31 -1.63 -20.83
C LEU A 11 -1.34 -2.63 -20.20
N HIS A 12 -1.83 -3.55 -19.38
CA HIS A 12 -1.01 -4.63 -18.81
C HIS A 12 -0.36 -5.49 -19.89
N VAL A 13 -1.15 -5.94 -20.86
CA VAL A 13 -0.63 -6.74 -21.98
C VAL A 13 0.44 -5.97 -22.75
N ALA A 14 0.23 -4.68 -23.03
CA ALA A 14 1.20 -3.84 -23.71
C ALA A 14 2.52 -3.72 -22.91
N ILE A 15 2.46 -3.54 -21.59
CA ILE A 15 3.64 -3.46 -20.72
C ILE A 15 4.39 -4.79 -20.73
N VAL A 16 3.69 -5.92 -20.60
CA VAL A 16 4.28 -7.25 -20.59
C VAL A 16 4.96 -7.57 -21.94
N VAL A 17 4.30 -7.27 -23.05
CA VAL A 17 4.83 -7.50 -24.41
C VAL A 17 6.05 -6.65 -24.71
N THR A 18 6.10 -5.41 -24.20
CA THR A 18 7.27 -4.52 -24.35
C THR A 18 8.47 -4.93 -23.49
N GLY A 19 8.27 -5.84 -22.55
CA GLY A 19 9.32 -6.53 -21.81
C GLY A 19 9.88 -5.74 -20.61
N ILE A 20 10.92 -6.32 -19.99
CA ILE A 20 11.49 -5.88 -18.71
C ILE A 20 11.93 -4.40 -18.67
N ASN A 21 12.37 -3.85 -19.80
CA ASN A 21 12.81 -2.44 -19.85
C ASN A 21 11.67 -1.46 -19.64
N SER A 22 10.46 -1.80 -20.08
CA SER A 22 9.26 -0.99 -19.84
C SER A 22 8.81 -1.07 -18.39
N ILE A 23 8.87 -2.26 -17.80
CA ILE A 23 8.59 -2.47 -16.37
C ILE A 23 9.56 -1.63 -15.53
N LYS A 24 10.87 -1.75 -15.76
CA LYS A 24 11.89 -0.95 -15.05
C LYS A 24 11.66 0.56 -15.16
N ARG A 25 11.27 1.04 -16.34
CA ARG A 25 10.99 2.47 -16.56
C ARG A 25 9.72 2.90 -15.81
N LEU A 26 8.68 2.07 -15.82
CA LEU A 26 7.45 2.32 -15.09
C LEU A 26 7.73 2.40 -13.59
N GLU A 27 8.41 1.40 -13.03
CA GLU A 27 8.74 1.33 -11.60
C GLU A 27 9.63 2.50 -11.16
N PHE A 28 10.58 2.91 -11.98
CA PHE A 28 11.46 4.05 -11.68
C PHE A 28 10.67 5.35 -11.42
N TRP A 29 9.57 5.58 -12.15
CA TRP A 29 8.71 6.75 -11.96
C TRP A 29 7.58 6.50 -10.97
N ALA A 30 7.02 5.29 -10.95
CA ALA A 30 5.92 4.94 -10.07
C ALA A 30 6.35 4.91 -8.59
N ALA A 31 7.52 4.36 -8.26
CA ALA A 31 7.96 4.20 -6.89
C ALA A 31 8.05 5.54 -6.11
N PRO A 32 8.77 6.59 -6.59
CA PRO A 32 8.81 7.86 -5.87
C PRO A 32 7.44 8.55 -5.80
N PHE A 33 6.62 8.40 -6.84
CA PHE A 33 5.26 8.94 -6.84
C PHE A 33 4.37 8.25 -5.80
N LEU A 34 4.44 6.92 -5.68
CA LEU A 34 3.67 6.15 -4.70
C LEU A 34 4.11 6.44 -3.26
N ILE A 35 5.43 6.59 -3.04
CA ILE A 35 5.95 7.01 -1.73
C ILE A 35 5.41 8.40 -1.36
N ALA A 36 5.46 9.34 -2.30
CA ALA A 36 4.94 10.69 -2.07
C ALA A 36 3.43 10.68 -1.79
N ALA A 37 2.66 9.89 -2.53
CA ALA A 37 1.22 9.73 -2.30
C ALA A 37 0.92 9.09 -0.92
N GLY A 38 1.67 8.06 -0.53
CA GLY A 38 1.56 7.44 0.80
C GLY A 38 1.86 8.42 1.93
N ILE A 39 2.95 9.20 1.80
CA ILE A 39 3.29 10.25 2.77
C ILE A 39 2.22 11.34 2.81
N ALA A 40 1.69 11.76 1.66
CA ALA A 40 0.62 12.76 1.61
C ALA A 40 -0.66 12.28 2.33
N LEU A 41 -1.05 11.03 2.14
CA LEU A 41 -2.16 10.42 2.88
C LEU A 41 -1.87 10.34 4.38
N PHE A 42 -0.65 9.98 4.76
CA PHE A 42 -0.24 9.95 6.16
C PHE A 42 -0.31 11.33 6.81
N VAL A 43 0.24 12.36 6.15
CA VAL A 43 0.19 13.75 6.63
C VAL A 43 -1.25 14.22 6.75
N TRP A 44 -2.09 13.94 5.76
CA TRP A 44 -3.52 14.23 5.83
C TRP A 44 -4.17 13.56 7.05
N ALA A 45 -3.91 12.29 7.27
CA ALA A 45 -4.45 11.52 8.40
C ALA A 45 -4.02 12.13 9.75
N MET A 46 -2.73 12.53 9.86
CA MET A 46 -2.20 13.16 11.07
C MET A 46 -2.83 14.53 11.34
N ILE A 47 -3.01 15.36 10.32
CA ILE A 47 -3.67 16.66 10.44
C ILE A 47 -5.11 16.46 10.92
N ARG A 48 -5.86 15.56 10.29
CA ARG A 48 -7.24 15.29 10.67
C ARG A 48 -7.38 14.70 12.08
N ALA A 49 -6.49 13.81 12.46
CA ALA A 49 -6.47 13.26 13.81
C ALA A 49 -6.12 14.33 14.87
N SER A 50 -5.24 15.29 14.53
CA SER A 50 -4.90 16.38 15.45
C SER A 50 -6.03 17.39 15.68
N GLU A 51 -6.96 17.51 14.71
CA GLU A 51 -8.15 18.36 14.80
C GLU A 51 -9.30 17.73 15.64
N ALA A 52 -9.22 16.42 15.91
CA ALA A 52 -10.24 15.69 16.65
C ALA A 52 -10.05 15.80 18.18
N ASP A 53 -11.14 15.62 18.92
CA ASP A 53 -11.13 15.59 20.38
C ASP A 53 -10.22 14.44 20.88
N GLY A 54 -9.14 14.80 21.60
CA GLY A 54 -8.11 13.88 22.08
C GLY A 54 -6.83 13.84 21.23
N GLY A 55 -6.80 14.51 20.08
CA GLY A 55 -5.61 14.67 19.25
C GLY A 55 -5.05 13.34 18.71
N ILE A 56 -3.77 13.34 18.35
CA ILE A 56 -3.08 12.17 17.79
C ILE A 56 -3.06 10.97 18.77
N ALA A 57 -3.18 11.21 20.09
CA ALA A 57 -3.19 10.14 21.08
C ALA A 57 -4.36 9.16 20.88
N VAL A 58 -5.49 9.60 20.31
CA VAL A 58 -6.65 8.74 20.01
C VAL A 58 -6.30 7.63 19.02
N LEU A 59 -5.35 7.85 18.11
CA LEU A 59 -4.92 6.83 17.15
C LEU A 59 -4.25 5.62 17.83
N PHE A 60 -3.67 5.84 19.01
CA PHE A 60 -2.98 4.80 19.80
C PHE A 60 -3.83 4.27 20.96
N SER A 61 -4.94 4.93 21.27
CA SER A 61 -5.83 4.58 22.39
C SER A 61 -7.06 3.78 21.97
N SER A 62 -7.19 3.43 20.68
CA SER A 62 -8.30 2.61 20.20
C SER A 62 -8.31 1.27 20.93
N GLU A 63 -9.39 1.01 21.67
CA GLU A 63 -9.61 -0.29 22.28
C GLU A 63 -9.60 -1.36 21.19
N THR A 64 -8.69 -2.30 21.32
CA THR A 64 -8.59 -3.42 20.39
C THR A 64 -9.71 -4.41 20.72
N ASN A 65 -10.86 -4.25 20.10
CA ASN A 65 -11.95 -5.20 20.20
C ASN A 65 -11.61 -6.44 19.37
N TYR A 66 -11.08 -7.46 20.02
CA TYR A 66 -10.88 -8.75 19.36
C TYR A 66 -12.25 -9.42 19.15
N PRO A 67 -12.50 -10.03 17.98
CA PRO A 67 -13.70 -10.81 17.75
C PRO A 67 -13.88 -11.87 18.85
N ASP A 68 -15.09 -12.00 19.38
CA ASP A 68 -15.48 -13.05 20.36
C ASP A 68 -14.68 -13.06 21.68
N GLY A 69 -14.08 -11.93 22.09
CA GLY A 69 -13.26 -11.88 23.31
C GLY A 69 -11.96 -12.69 23.20
N SER A 70 -11.56 -13.05 21.99
CA SER A 70 -10.31 -13.76 21.73
C SER A 70 -9.10 -12.87 22.03
N GLY A 71 -8.03 -13.44 22.59
CA GLY A 71 -6.81 -12.70 22.88
C GLY A 71 -5.96 -12.43 21.62
N PHE A 72 -4.99 -11.54 21.75
CA PHE A 72 -4.04 -11.16 20.68
C PHE A 72 -3.50 -12.37 19.88
N TRP A 73 -3.07 -13.42 20.57
CA TRP A 73 -2.43 -14.58 19.94
C TRP A 73 -3.36 -15.39 19.03
N THR A 74 -4.64 -15.42 19.34
CA THR A 74 -5.65 -16.14 18.53
C THR A 74 -5.84 -15.50 17.17
N VAL A 75 -5.66 -14.19 17.07
CA VAL A 75 -5.78 -13.42 15.83
C VAL A 75 -4.44 -13.28 15.12
N PHE A 76 -3.35 -13.14 15.90
CA PHE A 76 -2.02 -12.90 15.37
C PHE A 76 -1.52 -14.01 14.44
N PHE A 77 -1.59 -15.28 14.87
CA PHE A 77 -1.07 -16.40 14.06
C PHE A 77 -1.81 -16.62 12.74
N PRO A 78 -3.15 -16.58 12.68
CA PRO A 78 -3.87 -16.64 11.40
C PRO A 78 -3.51 -15.49 10.49
N LEU A 79 -3.42 -14.24 10.98
CA LEU A 79 -3.04 -13.08 10.18
C LEU A 79 -1.59 -13.17 9.71
N LEU A 80 -0.66 -13.61 10.55
CA LEU A 80 0.73 -13.85 10.16
C LEU A 80 0.80 -14.90 9.05
N THR A 81 0.06 -15.99 9.17
CA THR A 81 -0.01 -17.04 8.15
C THR A 81 -0.57 -16.51 6.84
N ALA A 82 -1.60 -15.68 6.89
CA ALA A 82 -2.16 -15.03 5.71
C ALA A 82 -1.14 -14.10 5.04
N MET A 83 -0.35 -13.33 5.80
CA MET A 83 0.70 -12.47 5.27
C MET A 83 1.85 -13.27 4.65
N VAL A 84 2.30 -14.33 5.30
CA VAL A 84 3.30 -15.25 4.74
C VAL A 84 2.80 -15.89 3.45
N GLY A 85 1.54 -16.33 3.41
CA GLY A 85 0.91 -16.90 2.20
C GLY A 85 0.82 -15.88 1.06
N PHE A 86 0.48 -14.62 1.35
CA PHE A 86 0.43 -13.55 0.37
C PHE A 86 1.79 -13.28 -0.28
N TRP A 87 2.89 -13.32 0.50
CA TRP A 87 4.24 -13.06 0.01
C TRP A 87 4.98 -14.30 -0.49
N ALA A 88 4.45 -15.49 -0.29
CA ALA A 88 5.11 -16.75 -0.67
C ALA A 88 5.42 -16.84 -2.17
N THR A 89 4.57 -16.28 -3.02
CA THR A 89 4.78 -16.23 -4.47
C THR A 89 6.01 -15.42 -4.87
N LEU A 90 6.33 -14.35 -4.13
CA LEU A 90 7.50 -13.53 -4.40
C LEU A 90 8.80 -14.32 -4.24
N SER A 91 8.88 -15.25 -3.29
CA SER A 91 10.07 -16.07 -3.07
C SER A 91 10.40 -16.96 -4.28
N LEU A 92 9.38 -17.36 -5.04
CA LEU A 92 9.54 -18.14 -6.28
C LEU A 92 9.92 -17.24 -7.48
N ASN A 93 9.39 -16.02 -7.52
CA ASN A 93 9.56 -15.11 -8.66
C ASN A 93 10.77 -14.18 -8.51
N ILE A 94 11.36 -14.08 -7.32
CA ILE A 94 12.50 -13.18 -7.06
C ILE A 94 13.68 -13.40 -8.02
N PRO A 95 14.03 -14.63 -8.45
CA PRO A 95 15.09 -14.86 -9.42
C PRO A 95 14.83 -14.20 -10.78
N ASP A 96 13.58 -14.01 -11.18
CA ASP A 96 13.24 -13.35 -12.44
C ASP A 96 13.64 -11.88 -12.46
N PHE A 97 13.67 -11.23 -11.31
CA PHE A 97 14.15 -9.86 -11.15
C PHE A 97 15.66 -9.83 -10.89
N THR A 98 16.16 -10.70 -10.01
CA THR A 98 17.55 -10.65 -9.55
C THR A 98 18.56 -11.12 -10.60
N ARG A 99 18.15 -11.91 -11.58
CA ARG A 99 18.99 -12.28 -12.72
C ARG A 99 19.52 -11.09 -13.53
N TYR A 100 18.93 -9.91 -13.40
CA TYR A 100 19.39 -8.69 -14.06
C TYR A 100 20.32 -7.84 -13.18
N CYS A 101 20.62 -8.26 -11.96
CA CYS A 101 21.58 -7.60 -11.09
C CYS A 101 23.01 -7.80 -11.61
N ARG A 102 23.84 -6.78 -11.43
CA ARG A 102 25.25 -6.82 -11.88
C ARG A 102 26.13 -7.70 -10.99
N SER A 103 25.79 -7.77 -9.70
CA SER A 103 26.51 -8.55 -8.71
C SER A 103 25.57 -9.13 -7.66
N GLN A 104 26.04 -10.16 -6.95
CA GLN A 104 25.34 -10.75 -5.80
C GLN A 104 25.16 -9.71 -4.66
N ARG A 105 26.13 -8.82 -4.52
CA ARG A 105 26.07 -7.76 -3.51
C ARG A 105 24.94 -6.78 -3.80
N ASP A 106 24.79 -6.32 -5.04
CA ASP A 106 23.71 -5.43 -5.47
C ASP A 106 22.34 -6.06 -5.20
N GLN A 107 22.22 -7.37 -5.41
CA GLN A 107 21.02 -8.12 -5.11
C GLN A 107 20.69 -8.10 -3.61
N ILE A 108 21.66 -8.43 -2.77
CA ILE A 108 21.47 -8.49 -1.30
C ILE A 108 21.13 -7.10 -0.76
N GLU A 109 21.90 -6.08 -1.12
CA GLU A 109 21.69 -4.71 -0.68
C GLU A 109 20.34 -4.18 -1.16
N GLY A 110 19.98 -4.41 -2.43
CA GLY A 110 18.70 -4.01 -3.00
C GLY A 110 17.50 -4.65 -2.30
N GLN A 111 17.55 -5.93 -2.00
CA GLN A 111 16.49 -6.61 -1.27
C GLN A 111 16.41 -6.19 0.18
N LEU A 112 17.55 -6.05 0.87
CA LEU A 112 17.59 -5.68 2.28
C LEU A 112 17.10 -4.26 2.53
N ILE A 113 17.45 -3.32 1.66
CA ILE A 113 17.03 -1.92 1.76
C ILE A 113 15.65 -1.72 1.14
N GLY A 114 15.34 -2.41 0.07
CA GLY A 114 14.08 -2.24 -0.67
C GLY A 114 12.88 -2.86 0.03
N LEU A 115 12.97 -4.10 0.52
CA LEU A 115 11.80 -4.81 1.01
C LEU A 115 11.45 -4.51 2.48
N PRO A 116 12.29 -4.81 3.50
CA PRO A 116 11.86 -4.66 4.89
C PRO A 116 11.51 -3.21 5.28
N PRO A 117 12.32 -2.17 4.96
CA PRO A 117 12.01 -0.81 5.37
C PRO A 117 10.78 -0.25 4.68
N THR A 118 10.63 -0.48 3.37
CA THR A 118 9.49 0.04 2.62
C THR A 118 8.20 -0.65 3.03
N MET A 119 8.20 -1.96 3.22
CA MET A 119 7.04 -2.69 3.71
C MET A 119 6.63 -2.24 5.11
N THR A 120 7.59 -2.07 6.03
CA THR A 120 7.32 -1.56 7.37
C THR A 120 6.73 -0.16 7.32
N LEU A 121 7.30 0.73 6.49
CA LEU A 121 6.79 2.08 6.31
C LEU A 121 5.34 2.08 5.78
N PHE A 122 5.06 1.33 4.72
CA PHE A 122 3.72 1.30 4.14
C PHE A 122 2.70 0.62 5.05
N CYS A 123 3.07 -0.43 5.79
CA CYS A 123 2.22 -1.03 6.81
C CYS A 123 1.90 -0.02 7.91
N PHE A 124 2.89 0.72 8.40
CA PHE A 124 2.69 1.77 9.40
C PHE A 124 1.75 2.86 8.88
N ILE A 125 1.98 3.38 7.67
CA ILE A 125 1.10 4.36 7.02
C ILE A 125 -0.33 3.80 6.93
N GLY A 126 -0.49 2.57 6.47
CA GLY A 126 -1.81 1.94 6.32
C GLY A 126 -2.57 1.85 7.63
N VAL A 127 -1.91 1.40 8.71
CA VAL A 127 -2.51 1.32 10.05
C VAL A 127 -2.92 2.70 10.55
N MET A 128 -2.02 3.69 10.46
CA MET A 128 -2.29 5.04 10.94
C MET A 128 -3.38 5.75 10.14
N VAL A 129 -3.41 5.59 8.82
CA VAL A 129 -4.47 6.13 7.97
C VAL A 129 -5.81 5.47 8.31
N THR A 130 -5.87 4.15 8.47
CA THR A 130 -7.09 3.44 8.83
C THR A 130 -7.58 3.86 10.22
N ALA A 131 -6.69 4.00 11.20
CA ALA A 131 -7.05 4.51 12.53
C ALA A 131 -7.61 5.94 12.47
N ALA A 132 -7.01 6.81 11.65
CA ALA A 132 -7.51 8.17 11.45
C ALA A 132 -8.91 8.19 10.81
N THR A 133 -9.25 7.23 9.94
CA THR A 133 -10.60 7.17 9.37
C THR A 133 -11.68 6.89 10.41
N ILE A 134 -11.37 6.13 11.46
CA ILE A 134 -12.31 5.92 12.59
C ILE A 134 -12.63 7.26 13.25
N VAL A 135 -11.62 8.09 13.45
CA VAL A 135 -11.78 9.41 14.09
C VAL A 135 -12.55 10.38 13.19
N VAL A 136 -12.25 10.37 11.88
CA VAL A 136 -12.81 11.34 10.91
C VAL A 136 -14.20 10.93 10.42
N PHE A 137 -14.42 9.65 10.16
CA PHE A 137 -15.65 9.14 9.53
C PHE A 137 -16.49 8.25 10.46
N GLY A 138 -16.00 7.91 11.66
CA GLY A 138 -16.68 7.02 12.60
C GLY A 138 -16.60 5.53 12.25
N GLU A 139 -15.88 5.18 11.20
CA GLU A 139 -15.72 3.79 10.73
C GLU A 139 -14.30 3.53 10.19
N ALA A 140 -13.83 2.30 10.33
CA ALA A 140 -12.53 1.89 9.83
C ALA A 140 -12.58 1.65 8.31
N ILE A 141 -12.01 2.57 7.53
CA ILE A 141 -11.93 2.46 6.08
C ILE A 141 -10.53 1.99 5.71
N TRP A 142 -10.39 0.69 5.46
CA TRP A 142 -9.13 0.08 5.05
C TRP A 142 -8.97 0.02 3.52
N ASN A 143 -10.09 0.16 2.77
CA ASN A 143 -10.07 0.16 1.31
C ASN A 143 -9.64 1.52 0.78
N PRO A 144 -8.48 1.65 0.09
CA PRO A 144 -7.98 2.93 -0.38
C PRO A 144 -8.89 3.58 -1.44
N VAL A 145 -9.62 2.80 -2.24
CA VAL A 145 -10.55 3.34 -3.24
C VAL A 145 -11.73 4.01 -2.57
N GLU A 146 -12.27 3.39 -1.52
CA GLU A 146 -13.38 3.94 -0.73
C GLU A 146 -12.94 5.21 0.02
N LEU A 147 -11.76 5.17 0.65
CA LEU A 147 -11.18 6.32 1.34
C LEU A 147 -11.04 7.51 0.40
N VAL A 148 -10.45 7.30 -0.78
CA VAL A 148 -10.27 8.34 -1.79
C VAL A 148 -11.61 8.91 -2.24
N GLY A 149 -12.64 8.06 -2.40
CA GLY A 149 -14.00 8.50 -2.73
C GLY A 149 -14.61 9.45 -1.69
N LYS A 150 -14.25 9.30 -0.40
CA LYS A 150 -14.73 10.14 0.72
C LYS A 150 -13.93 11.44 0.91
N LEU A 151 -12.76 11.59 0.29
CA LEU A 151 -11.94 12.81 0.40
C LEU A 151 -12.59 14.06 -0.23
N GLY A 152 -13.64 13.89 -1.03
CA GLY A 152 -14.56 14.97 -1.47
C GLY A 152 -14.00 15.99 -2.49
N SER A 153 -12.70 16.12 -2.63
CA SER A 153 -12.05 17.06 -3.56
C SER A 153 -11.75 16.38 -4.89
N LYS A 154 -12.41 16.82 -5.98
CA LYS A 154 -12.23 16.22 -7.31
C LYS A 154 -10.76 16.06 -7.76
N PRO A 155 -9.86 17.07 -7.63
CA PRO A 155 -8.46 16.90 -8.03
C PRO A 155 -7.73 15.89 -7.15
N VAL A 156 -8.00 15.84 -5.84
CA VAL A 156 -7.40 14.87 -4.93
C VAL A 156 -7.83 13.45 -5.31
N VAL A 157 -9.13 13.25 -5.59
CA VAL A 157 -9.67 11.96 -6.05
C VAL A 157 -8.97 11.52 -7.34
N VAL A 158 -8.83 12.39 -8.33
CA VAL A 158 -8.17 12.05 -9.61
C VAL A 158 -6.70 11.65 -9.39
N ILE A 159 -5.93 12.44 -8.64
CA ILE A 159 -4.51 12.15 -8.36
C ILE A 159 -4.36 10.84 -7.61
N SER A 160 -5.20 10.60 -6.60
CA SER A 160 -5.14 9.37 -5.82
C SER A 160 -5.57 8.14 -6.63
N MET A 161 -6.56 8.27 -7.51
CA MET A 161 -6.93 7.19 -8.42
C MET A 161 -5.84 6.89 -9.45
N LEU A 162 -5.10 7.91 -9.92
CA LEU A 162 -3.91 7.70 -10.75
C LEU A 162 -2.79 6.99 -9.98
N ALA A 163 -2.59 7.32 -8.69
CA ALA A 163 -1.63 6.62 -7.84
C ALA A 163 -2.01 5.14 -7.68
N LEU A 164 -3.27 4.84 -7.41
CA LEU A 164 -3.78 3.47 -7.31
C LEU A 164 -3.65 2.71 -8.64
N LEU A 165 -3.93 3.37 -9.77
CA LEU A 165 -3.72 2.79 -11.09
C LEU A 165 -2.25 2.44 -11.32
N LEU A 166 -1.32 3.34 -11.00
CA LEU A 166 0.11 3.08 -11.11
C LEU A 166 0.57 1.96 -10.18
N ALA A 167 0.05 1.92 -8.94
CA ALA A 167 0.36 0.85 -7.98
C ALA A 167 -0.10 -0.53 -8.46
N THR A 168 -1.16 -0.60 -9.25
CA THR A 168 -1.67 -1.86 -9.81
C THR A 168 -1.03 -2.24 -11.14
N LEU A 169 -0.39 -1.28 -11.84
CA LEU A 169 0.36 -1.52 -13.08
C LEU A 169 1.82 -1.90 -12.83
N SER A 170 2.38 -1.54 -11.67
CA SER A 170 3.74 -1.87 -11.25
C SER A 170 3.76 -3.22 -10.50
#